data_c8a1dadb19a31f3588bd3f2e1683c916
#
_entry.id   c8a1dadb19a31f3588bd3f2e1683c916
#
_cell.length_a   1.000
_cell.length_b   1.000
_cell.length_c   1.000
_cell.angle_alpha   90.00
_cell.angle_beta   90.00
_cell.angle_gamma   90.00
#
_symmetry.space_group_name_H-M   'P 1'
#
loop_
_entity.id
_entity.type
_entity.pdbx_description
1 polymer ?
#
loop_
_entity_poly.entity_id
_entity_poly.type
_entity_poly.pdbx_seq_one_letter_code
_entity_poly.pdbx_strand_id
1 'polypeptide(L)'
;MSTEDQDSLTMVVSLLYFAFTILLSRFFCSLIFSFILHRSQTVATCLLDFVTTFQVCACSIENATFLRCYGMPSYLTVLFCQLYWNSISLPTGYSGNPCQNWRQFVAGRAKLAGTAGRMACQLAGGQAAFWFARSFWSVGLTATHGQRLAASASCVSDLTVPGAAGFGLEFLGVFADSMLVGGLAAFSSGDSWLRNEEVQRPLLYVLSTWLTYHGLYLTGMFSNPANASAQTLGCRGTPLWLHFAVYWAAPLLAVSLGHRLEAVAAATQTPAERHEKQQ
;
A
#
# COMPACT_ATOMS: atom_id res chain seq x y z
N MET A 1 -19.11 -29.84 10.41
CA MET A 1 -19.18 -28.38 10.38
C MET A 1 -19.76 -28.02 9.03
N SER A 2 -20.84 -27.23 8.99
CA SER A 2 -21.43 -26.76 7.73
C SER A 2 -20.45 -25.84 6.99
N THR A 3 -20.68 -25.60 5.68
CA THR A 3 -19.87 -24.64 4.92
C THR A 3 -19.97 -23.23 5.54
N GLU A 4 -21.14 -22.82 5.99
CA GLU A 4 -21.39 -21.54 6.67
C GLU A 4 -20.60 -21.42 7.99
N ASP A 5 -20.51 -22.49 8.77
CA ASP A 5 -19.71 -22.50 10.01
C ASP A 5 -18.22 -22.33 9.70
N GLN A 6 -17.73 -22.97 8.60
CA GLN A 6 -16.34 -22.84 8.17
C GLN A 6 -16.00 -21.44 7.68
N ASP A 7 -16.89 -20.82 6.93
CA ASP A 7 -16.69 -19.46 6.44
C ASP A 7 -16.70 -18.47 7.62
N SER A 8 -17.66 -18.60 8.54
CA SER A 8 -17.70 -17.77 9.75
C SER A 8 -16.43 -17.90 10.60
N LEU A 9 -15.91 -19.12 10.78
CA LEU A 9 -14.64 -19.33 11.48
C LEU A 9 -13.47 -18.69 10.72
N THR A 10 -13.44 -18.80 9.39
CA THR A 10 -12.39 -18.19 8.57
C THR A 10 -12.39 -16.67 8.72
N MET A 11 -13.57 -16.03 8.74
CA MET A 11 -13.69 -14.59 8.97
C MET A 11 -13.12 -14.19 10.32
N VAL A 12 -13.51 -14.88 11.39
CA VAL A 12 -13.01 -14.59 12.76
C VAL A 12 -11.48 -14.73 12.82
N VAL A 13 -10.94 -15.81 12.26
CA VAL A 13 -9.49 -16.07 12.23
C VAL A 13 -8.75 -14.97 11.45
N SER A 14 -9.27 -14.54 10.30
CA SER A 14 -8.67 -13.46 9.52
C SER A 14 -8.74 -12.09 10.23
N LEU A 15 -9.85 -11.81 10.94
CA LEU A 15 -9.95 -10.60 11.77
C LEU A 15 -8.96 -10.60 12.94
N LEU A 16 -8.76 -11.75 13.58
CA LEU A 16 -7.74 -11.93 14.62
C LEU A 16 -6.33 -11.78 14.04
N TYR A 17 -6.08 -12.28 12.84
CA TYR A 17 -4.81 -12.07 12.13
C TYR A 17 -4.53 -10.57 11.90
N PHE A 18 -5.52 -9.79 11.44
CA PHE A 18 -5.36 -8.35 11.29
C PHE A 18 -5.05 -7.66 12.63
N ALA A 19 -5.83 -7.96 13.66
CA ALA A 19 -5.62 -7.38 14.98
C ALA A 19 -4.22 -7.70 15.52
N PHE A 20 -3.79 -8.96 15.42
CA PHE A 20 -2.47 -9.40 15.85
C PHE A 20 -1.36 -8.71 15.06
N THR A 21 -1.46 -8.64 13.73
CA THR A 21 -0.48 -7.97 12.86
C THR A 21 -0.31 -6.50 13.22
N ILE A 22 -1.43 -5.79 13.45
CA ILE A 22 -1.43 -4.38 13.80
C ILE A 22 -0.80 -4.17 15.19
N LEU A 23 -1.20 -4.96 16.19
CA LEU A 23 -0.64 -4.88 17.54
C LEU A 23 0.85 -5.18 17.56
N LEU A 24 1.29 -6.20 16.82
CA LEU A 24 2.69 -6.56 16.68
C LEU A 24 3.50 -5.42 16.07
N SER A 25 3.01 -4.82 14.99
CA SER A 25 3.66 -3.69 14.32
C SER A 25 3.73 -2.46 15.23
N ARG A 26 2.66 -2.13 15.95
CA ARG A 26 2.64 -1.03 16.92
C ARG A 26 3.65 -1.26 18.05
N PHE A 27 3.75 -2.48 18.54
CA PHE A 27 4.73 -2.86 19.56
C PHE A 27 6.16 -2.62 19.06
N PHE A 28 6.52 -3.11 17.86
CA PHE A 28 7.84 -2.88 17.29
C PHE A 28 8.11 -1.41 17.00
N CYS A 29 7.16 -0.66 16.46
CA CYS A 29 7.30 0.79 16.27
C CYS A 29 7.59 1.49 17.62
N SER A 30 6.88 1.14 18.70
CA SER A 30 7.12 1.69 20.02
C SER A 30 8.53 1.39 20.53
N LEU A 31 9.02 0.15 20.35
CA LEU A 31 10.40 -0.21 20.71
C LEU A 31 11.43 0.59 19.90
N ILE A 32 11.20 0.78 18.60
CA ILE A 32 12.11 1.54 17.73
C ILE A 32 12.16 3.00 18.19
N PHE A 33 11.01 3.62 18.48
CA PHE A 33 10.97 4.99 19.00
C PHE A 33 11.66 5.12 20.36
N SER A 34 11.44 4.17 21.26
CA SER A 34 11.97 4.24 22.63
C SER A 34 13.48 3.97 22.71
N PHE A 35 14.01 3.04 21.91
CA PHE A 35 15.37 2.53 22.10
C PHE A 35 16.34 2.81 20.96
N ILE A 36 15.85 2.96 19.72
CA ILE A 36 16.71 3.03 18.54
C ILE A 36 16.81 4.45 18.00
N LEU A 37 15.70 5.21 17.97
CA LEU A 37 15.66 6.55 17.41
C LEU A 37 16.71 7.48 18.00
N HIS A 38 16.94 7.42 19.32
CA HIS A 38 17.93 8.24 20.03
C HIS A 38 19.38 7.84 19.73
N ARG A 39 19.62 6.60 19.26
CA ARG A 39 20.96 6.10 18.94
C ARG A 39 21.34 6.31 17.49
N SER A 40 20.41 6.10 16.58
CA SER A 40 20.61 6.26 15.13
C SER A 40 19.31 6.50 14.41
N GLN A 41 19.11 7.71 13.95
CA GLN A 41 17.93 8.09 13.16
C GLN A 41 17.82 7.29 11.85
N THR A 42 18.96 7.03 11.17
CA THR A 42 18.96 6.26 9.92
C THR A 42 18.50 4.82 10.14
N VAL A 43 19.00 4.15 11.18
CA VAL A 43 18.58 2.78 11.49
C VAL A 43 17.13 2.74 11.92
N ALA A 44 16.69 3.68 12.77
CA ALA A 44 15.30 3.78 13.19
C ALA A 44 14.36 3.98 12.01
N THR A 45 14.70 4.87 11.06
CA THR A 45 13.91 5.12 9.86
C THR A 45 13.78 3.87 8.99
N CYS A 46 14.88 3.15 8.76
CA CYS A 46 14.87 1.89 8.01
C CYS A 46 13.98 0.83 8.69
N LEU A 47 14.10 0.67 9.99
CA LEU A 47 13.29 -0.29 10.75
C LEU A 47 11.81 0.09 10.76
N LEU A 48 11.48 1.38 10.87
CA LEU A 48 10.11 1.86 10.76
C LEU A 48 9.53 1.61 9.37
N ASP A 49 10.29 1.87 8.30
CA ASP A 49 9.86 1.54 6.93
C ASP A 49 9.64 0.03 6.77
N PHE A 50 10.51 -0.80 7.34
CA PHE A 50 10.33 -2.26 7.35
C PHE A 50 9.03 -2.66 8.07
N VAL A 51 8.83 -2.22 9.32
CA VAL A 51 7.68 -2.62 10.14
C VAL A 51 6.36 -2.12 9.57
N THR A 52 6.31 -0.88 9.08
CA THR A 52 5.10 -0.31 8.51
C THR A 52 4.72 -1.00 7.19
N THR A 53 5.71 -1.34 6.36
CA THR A 53 5.47 -2.10 5.13
C THR A 53 5.06 -3.54 5.43
N PHE A 54 5.68 -4.16 6.44
CA PHE A 54 5.25 -5.46 6.92
C PHE A 54 3.77 -5.46 7.30
N GLN A 55 3.29 -4.48 8.08
CA GLN A 55 1.88 -4.38 8.44
C GLN A 55 0.98 -4.26 7.20
N VAL A 56 1.28 -3.31 6.31
CA VAL A 56 0.47 -3.07 5.11
C VAL A 56 0.39 -4.32 4.23
N CYS A 57 1.53 -4.95 3.97
CA CYS A 57 1.58 -6.14 3.10
C CYS A 57 0.95 -7.36 3.76
N ALA A 58 1.18 -7.61 5.05
CA ALA A 58 0.60 -8.74 5.75
C ALA A 58 -0.93 -8.69 5.75
N CYS A 59 -1.49 -7.52 6.05
CA CYS A 59 -2.94 -7.33 5.97
C CYS A 59 -3.45 -7.45 4.51
N SER A 60 -2.75 -6.88 3.53
CA SER A 60 -3.14 -6.97 2.12
C SER A 60 -3.13 -8.41 1.60
N ILE A 61 -2.14 -9.21 1.98
CA ILE A 61 -2.09 -10.63 1.66
C ILE A 61 -3.33 -11.35 2.18
N GLU A 62 -3.75 -11.06 3.41
CA GLU A 62 -4.91 -11.74 4.02
C GLU A 62 -6.26 -11.33 3.41
N ASN A 63 -6.37 -10.13 2.79
CA ASN A 63 -7.59 -9.69 2.12
C ASN A 63 -8.10 -10.67 1.05
N ALA A 64 -7.23 -11.39 0.36
CA ALA A 64 -7.61 -12.39 -0.61
C ALA A 64 -8.42 -13.57 -0.01
N THR A 65 -8.38 -13.77 1.31
CA THR A 65 -9.25 -14.73 2.00
C THR A 65 -10.71 -14.29 1.93
N PHE A 66 -10.98 -13.00 2.12
CA PHE A 66 -12.32 -12.43 2.00
C PHE A 66 -12.86 -12.51 0.57
N LEU A 67 -12.01 -12.28 -0.44
CA LEU A 67 -12.40 -12.46 -1.84
C LEU A 67 -12.85 -13.89 -2.13
N ARG A 68 -12.13 -14.87 -1.58
CA ARG A 68 -12.41 -16.30 -1.78
C ARG A 68 -13.69 -16.77 -1.10
N CYS A 69 -13.89 -16.38 0.15
CA CYS A 69 -15.00 -16.86 0.97
C CYS A 69 -16.29 -16.08 0.72
N TYR A 70 -16.20 -14.77 0.47
CA TYR A 70 -17.34 -13.86 0.49
C TYR A 70 -17.49 -13.02 -0.79
N GLY A 71 -16.58 -13.17 -1.73
CA GLY A 71 -16.60 -12.46 -3.02
C GLY A 71 -16.16 -10.99 -2.96
N MET A 72 -16.32 -10.32 -4.09
CA MET A 72 -15.81 -8.97 -4.33
C MET A 72 -16.31 -7.90 -3.36
N PRO A 73 -17.62 -7.83 -3.01
CA PRO A 73 -18.09 -6.79 -2.08
C PRO A 73 -17.38 -6.84 -0.73
N SER A 74 -17.20 -8.03 -0.17
CA SER A 74 -16.53 -8.23 1.13
C SER A 74 -15.05 -7.87 1.04
N TYR A 75 -14.38 -8.28 -0.05
CA TYR A 75 -12.98 -7.88 -0.30
C TYR A 75 -12.81 -6.37 -0.33
N LEU A 76 -13.65 -5.63 -1.08
CA LEU A 76 -13.57 -4.18 -1.19
C LEU A 76 -13.88 -3.48 0.13
N THR A 77 -14.84 -3.99 0.89
CA THR A 77 -15.15 -3.46 2.24
C THR A 77 -13.95 -3.61 3.18
N VAL A 78 -13.34 -4.80 3.21
CA VAL A 78 -12.17 -5.04 4.05
C VAL A 78 -10.97 -4.22 3.58
N LEU A 79 -10.75 -4.10 2.28
CA LEU A 79 -9.71 -3.25 1.71
C LEU A 79 -9.87 -1.79 2.13
N PHE A 80 -11.08 -1.22 1.99
CA PHE A 80 -11.37 0.15 2.43
C PHE A 80 -11.09 0.33 3.93
N CYS A 81 -11.62 -0.56 4.77
CA CYS A 81 -11.39 -0.53 6.21
C CYS A 81 -9.90 -0.64 6.56
N GLN A 82 -9.15 -1.47 5.85
CA GLN A 82 -7.71 -1.64 6.03
C GLN A 82 -6.93 -0.38 5.63
N LEU A 83 -7.24 0.24 4.50
CA LEU A 83 -6.61 1.49 4.06
C LEU A 83 -6.83 2.59 5.10
N TYR A 84 -8.08 2.73 5.56
CA TYR A 84 -8.43 3.69 6.61
C TYR A 84 -7.69 3.40 7.92
N TRP A 85 -7.70 2.15 8.39
CA TRP A 85 -7.04 1.74 9.62
C TRP A 85 -5.52 1.94 9.56
N ASN A 86 -4.89 1.57 8.46
CA ASN A 86 -3.45 1.81 8.25
C ASN A 86 -3.12 3.30 8.35
N SER A 87 -3.96 4.19 7.81
CA SER A 87 -3.70 5.63 7.85
C SER A 87 -3.70 6.24 9.25
N ILE A 88 -4.44 5.64 10.19
CA ILE A 88 -4.53 6.12 11.57
C ILE A 88 -3.63 5.34 12.54
N SER A 89 -3.21 4.13 12.17
CA SER A 89 -2.40 3.27 13.04
C SER A 89 -0.90 3.36 12.79
N LEU A 90 -0.49 3.75 11.57
CA LEU A 90 0.92 3.89 11.22
C LEU A 90 1.50 5.20 11.75
N PRO A 91 2.79 5.22 12.10
CA PRO A 91 3.47 6.45 12.52
C PRO A 91 3.47 7.50 11.39
N THR A 92 3.34 8.77 11.74
CA THR A 92 3.37 9.88 10.79
C THR A 92 4.66 9.86 9.95
N GLY A 93 4.52 9.99 8.63
CA GLY A 93 5.65 9.97 7.69
C GLY A 93 6.04 8.58 7.18
N TYR A 94 5.32 7.53 7.62
CA TYR A 94 5.53 6.16 7.17
C TYR A 94 4.21 5.57 6.62
N SER A 95 4.21 5.16 5.37
CA SER A 95 3.00 4.67 4.69
C SER A 95 3.08 3.19 4.30
N GLY A 96 4.26 2.56 4.44
CA GLY A 96 4.49 1.23 3.91
C GLY A 96 4.43 1.14 2.38
N ASN A 97 4.61 2.26 1.67
CA ASN A 97 4.58 2.33 0.21
C ASN A 97 5.83 3.07 -0.33
N PRO A 98 6.67 2.41 -1.15
CA PRO A 98 7.85 3.03 -1.77
C PRO A 98 7.56 4.31 -2.58
N CYS A 99 6.38 4.44 -3.16
CA CYS A 99 5.96 5.63 -3.88
C CYS A 99 6.03 6.89 -3.03
N GLN A 100 5.73 6.80 -1.73
CA GLN A 100 5.82 7.95 -0.82
C GLN A 100 7.27 8.37 -0.56
N ASN A 101 8.20 7.42 -0.40
CA ASN A 101 9.62 7.73 -0.27
C ASN A 101 10.18 8.33 -1.56
N TRP A 102 9.75 7.82 -2.71
CA TRP A 102 10.10 8.37 -4.02
C TRP A 102 9.57 9.80 -4.20
N ARG A 103 8.33 10.08 -3.77
CA ARG A 103 7.77 11.45 -3.79
C ARG A 103 8.61 12.43 -2.97
N GLN A 104 9.14 12.03 -1.81
CA GLN A 104 10.05 12.89 -1.03
C GLN A 104 11.35 13.18 -1.78
N PHE A 105 11.88 12.20 -2.52
CA PHE A 105 13.06 12.39 -3.36
C PHE A 105 12.80 13.34 -4.53
N VAL A 106 11.75 13.14 -5.33
CA VAL A 106 11.44 14.01 -6.47
C VAL A 106 11.06 15.43 -6.04
N ALA A 107 10.53 15.58 -4.82
CA ALA A 107 10.29 16.88 -4.19
C ALA A 107 11.56 17.56 -3.63
N GLY A 108 12.75 16.96 -3.79
CA GLY A 108 14.02 17.50 -3.28
C GLY A 108 14.18 17.43 -1.76
N ARG A 109 13.29 16.73 -1.05
CA ARG A 109 13.31 16.62 0.42
C ARG A 109 14.17 15.47 0.94
N ALA A 110 14.60 14.56 0.08
CA ALA A 110 15.43 13.41 0.41
C ALA A 110 16.52 13.19 -0.62
N LYS A 111 17.66 12.60 -0.21
CA LYS A 111 18.75 12.20 -1.11
C LYS A 111 18.47 10.82 -1.70
N LEU A 112 18.89 10.58 -2.95
CA LEU A 112 18.67 9.31 -3.67
C LEU A 112 19.14 8.08 -2.86
N ALA A 113 20.33 8.12 -2.29
CA ALA A 113 20.87 6.99 -1.52
C ALA A 113 20.02 6.67 -0.29
N GLY A 114 19.54 7.69 0.43
CA GLY A 114 18.64 7.50 1.57
C GLY A 114 17.29 6.93 1.14
N THR A 115 16.73 7.44 0.04
CA THR A 115 15.46 6.95 -0.53
C THR A 115 15.59 5.48 -0.96
N ALA A 116 16.65 5.12 -1.69
CA ALA A 116 16.90 3.75 -2.10
C ALA A 116 17.05 2.80 -0.90
N GLY A 117 17.75 3.21 0.15
CA GLY A 117 17.88 2.44 1.38
C GLY A 117 16.53 2.21 2.08
N ARG A 118 15.68 3.25 2.20
CA ARG A 118 14.34 3.14 2.74
C ARG A 118 13.46 2.19 1.92
N MET A 119 13.49 2.32 0.58
CA MET A 119 12.73 1.44 -0.34
C MET A 119 13.20 -0.03 -0.24
N ALA A 120 14.50 -0.26 -0.06
CA ALA A 120 15.02 -1.61 0.19
C ALA A 120 14.51 -2.20 1.52
N CYS A 121 14.45 -1.39 2.59
CA CYS A 121 13.85 -1.81 3.87
C CYS A 121 12.35 -2.11 3.73
N GLN A 122 11.63 -1.34 2.92
CA GLN A 122 10.22 -1.60 2.61
C GLN A 122 10.05 -2.91 1.82
N LEU A 123 10.89 -3.16 0.82
CA LEU A 123 10.85 -4.44 0.10
C LEU A 123 11.09 -5.62 1.03
N ALA A 124 12.08 -5.52 1.91
CA ALA A 124 12.37 -6.54 2.92
C ALA A 124 11.18 -6.76 3.88
N GLY A 125 10.52 -5.68 4.32
CA GLY A 125 9.30 -5.73 5.14
C GLY A 125 8.15 -6.46 4.43
N GLY A 126 7.95 -6.19 3.14
CA GLY A 126 6.98 -6.90 2.31
C GLY A 126 7.27 -8.39 2.18
N GLN A 127 8.52 -8.77 1.96
CA GLN A 127 8.91 -10.19 1.92
C GLN A 127 8.71 -10.87 3.28
N ALA A 128 9.06 -10.21 4.37
CA ALA A 128 8.80 -10.72 5.72
C ALA A 128 7.30 -10.94 5.98
N ALA A 129 6.44 -10.07 5.46
CA ALA A 129 4.98 -10.20 5.55
C ALA A 129 4.47 -11.47 4.83
N PHE A 130 5.03 -11.79 3.65
CA PHE A 130 4.68 -13.02 2.94
C PHE A 130 5.04 -14.28 3.74
N TRP A 131 6.24 -14.32 4.30
CA TRP A 131 6.65 -15.45 5.15
C TRP A 131 5.83 -15.55 6.43
N PHE A 132 5.49 -14.43 7.04
CA PHE A 132 4.63 -14.36 8.22
C PHE A 132 3.22 -14.92 7.91
N ALA A 133 2.60 -14.49 6.81
CA ALA A 133 1.30 -14.99 6.38
C ALA A 133 1.32 -16.52 6.16
N ARG A 134 2.34 -17.03 5.47
CA ARG A 134 2.53 -18.48 5.28
C ARG A 134 2.70 -19.24 6.59
N SER A 135 3.48 -18.70 7.52
CA SER A 135 3.65 -19.28 8.86
C SER A 135 2.35 -19.32 9.63
N PHE A 136 1.55 -18.28 9.54
CA PHE A 136 0.22 -18.24 10.14
C PHE A 136 -0.72 -19.29 9.50
N TRP A 137 -0.77 -19.38 8.17
CA TRP A 137 -1.60 -20.35 7.48
C TRP A 137 -1.17 -21.80 7.76
N SER A 138 0.11 -22.05 8.05
CA SER A 138 0.62 -23.38 8.38
C SER A 138 0.11 -23.92 9.72
N VAL A 139 -0.43 -23.06 10.59
CA VAL A 139 -1.10 -23.49 11.82
C VAL A 139 -2.36 -24.33 11.52
N GLY A 140 -2.97 -24.13 10.34
CA GLY A 140 -4.09 -24.94 9.88
C GLY A 140 -5.41 -24.68 10.61
N LEU A 141 -5.64 -23.46 11.08
CA LEU A 141 -6.85 -23.11 11.85
C LEU A 141 -8.14 -23.25 11.03
N THR A 142 -8.09 -23.08 9.71
CA THR A 142 -9.20 -23.27 8.79
C THR A 142 -8.77 -23.94 7.50
N ALA A 143 -9.69 -24.61 6.83
CA ALA A 143 -9.43 -25.25 5.53
C ALA A 143 -8.99 -24.25 4.46
N THR A 144 -9.55 -23.05 4.46
CA THR A 144 -9.22 -21.97 3.53
C THR A 144 -7.75 -21.53 3.67
N HIS A 145 -7.24 -21.36 4.91
CA HIS A 145 -5.84 -21.04 5.15
C HIS A 145 -4.90 -22.17 4.70
N GLY A 146 -5.28 -23.42 4.91
CA GLY A 146 -4.54 -24.58 4.40
C GLY A 146 -4.45 -24.58 2.86
N GLN A 147 -5.56 -24.28 2.16
CA GLN A 147 -5.58 -24.15 0.69
C GLN A 147 -4.71 -22.99 0.21
N ARG A 148 -4.72 -21.85 0.91
CA ARG A 148 -3.86 -20.70 0.60
C ARG A 148 -2.39 -21.03 0.77
N LEU A 149 -2.03 -21.75 1.85
CA LEU A 149 -0.67 -22.21 2.06
C LEU A 149 -0.20 -23.10 0.88
N ALA A 150 -1.02 -24.08 0.48
CA ALA A 150 -0.72 -24.94 -0.65
C ALA A 150 -0.56 -24.15 -1.97
N ALA A 151 -1.47 -23.24 -2.25
CA ALA A 151 -1.42 -22.39 -3.45
C ALA A 151 -0.18 -21.48 -3.46
N SER A 152 0.27 -20.99 -2.30
CA SER A 152 1.45 -20.13 -2.19
C SER A 152 2.78 -20.80 -2.56
N ALA A 153 2.83 -22.14 -2.58
CA ALA A 153 4.02 -22.90 -3.01
C ALA A 153 4.23 -22.84 -4.53
N SER A 154 3.18 -22.58 -5.31
CA SER A 154 3.22 -22.53 -6.77
C SER A 154 2.54 -21.24 -7.26
N CYS A 155 2.97 -20.10 -6.72
CA CYS A 155 2.33 -18.83 -7.03
C CYS A 155 2.38 -18.49 -8.54
N VAL A 156 1.31 -17.86 -9.00
CA VAL A 156 1.18 -17.30 -10.35
C VAL A 156 1.06 -15.78 -10.20
N SER A 157 1.68 -15.04 -11.09
CA SER A 157 1.60 -13.57 -11.08
C SER A 157 0.18 -13.09 -11.37
N ASP A 158 -0.22 -12.01 -10.72
CA ASP A 158 -1.51 -11.34 -10.95
C ASP A 158 -1.53 -10.54 -12.28
N LEU A 159 -0.40 -10.42 -12.97
CA LEU A 159 -0.34 -9.79 -14.29
C LEU A 159 -0.93 -10.72 -15.35
N THR A 160 -2.19 -10.52 -15.68
CA THR A 160 -2.94 -11.33 -16.66
C THR A 160 -3.02 -10.69 -18.04
N VAL A 161 -2.62 -9.41 -18.16
CA VAL A 161 -2.62 -8.65 -19.42
C VAL A 161 -1.20 -8.50 -19.97
N PRO A 162 -1.06 -8.14 -21.28
CA PRO A 162 0.27 -7.84 -21.84
C PRO A 162 1.02 -6.79 -21.02
N GLY A 163 2.33 -6.93 -20.91
CA GLY A 163 3.16 -6.08 -20.02
C GLY A 163 3.01 -4.58 -20.25
N ALA A 164 2.84 -4.13 -21.51
CA ALA A 164 2.60 -2.72 -21.82
C ALA A 164 1.25 -2.23 -21.25
N ALA A 165 0.20 -3.06 -21.34
CA ALA A 165 -1.09 -2.75 -20.74
C ALA A 165 -1.01 -2.74 -19.21
N GLY A 166 -0.33 -3.72 -18.61
CA GLY A 166 -0.10 -3.76 -17.16
C GLY A 166 0.69 -2.55 -16.66
N PHE A 167 1.73 -2.15 -17.39
CA PHE A 167 2.47 -0.90 -17.10
C PHE A 167 1.54 0.31 -17.12
N GLY A 168 0.71 0.46 -18.17
CA GLY A 168 -0.24 1.56 -18.29
C GLY A 168 -1.27 1.58 -17.16
N LEU A 169 -1.80 0.42 -16.76
CA LEU A 169 -2.78 0.32 -15.67
C LEU A 169 -2.19 0.74 -14.31
N GLU A 170 -1.04 0.18 -13.92
CA GLU A 170 -0.37 0.56 -12.65
C GLU A 170 0.08 2.03 -12.67
N PHE A 171 0.57 2.52 -13.83
CA PHE A 171 0.91 3.94 -13.99
C PHE A 171 -0.33 4.83 -13.81
N LEU A 172 -1.43 4.56 -14.51
CA LEU A 172 -2.64 5.38 -14.46
C LEU A 172 -3.30 5.35 -13.09
N GLY A 173 -3.29 4.20 -12.40
CA GLY A 173 -3.82 4.09 -11.05
C GLY A 173 -3.08 4.98 -10.06
N VAL A 174 -1.75 4.89 -10.02
CA VAL A 174 -0.93 5.73 -9.13
C VAL A 174 -0.96 7.20 -9.55
N PHE A 175 -1.04 7.48 -10.86
CA PHE A 175 -1.16 8.84 -11.36
C PHE A 175 -2.49 9.48 -10.95
N ALA A 176 -3.62 8.76 -11.07
CA ALA A 176 -4.93 9.22 -10.63
C ALA A 176 -4.95 9.50 -9.11
N ASP A 177 -4.38 8.60 -8.32
CA ASP A 177 -4.25 8.79 -6.87
C ASP A 177 -3.41 10.05 -6.54
N SER A 178 -2.28 10.23 -7.22
CA SER A 178 -1.42 11.42 -7.06
C SER A 178 -2.14 12.71 -7.45
N MET A 179 -2.89 12.71 -8.55
CA MET A 179 -3.65 13.87 -9.01
C MET A 179 -4.81 14.21 -8.08
N LEU A 180 -5.47 13.22 -7.49
CA LEU A 180 -6.53 13.48 -6.52
C LEU A 180 -5.97 14.12 -5.25
N VAL A 181 -4.83 13.62 -4.73
CA VAL A 181 -4.14 14.23 -3.58
C VAL A 181 -3.78 15.69 -3.87
N GLY A 182 -3.15 15.96 -5.02
CA GLY A 182 -2.78 17.31 -5.44
C GLY A 182 -4.00 18.21 -5.71
N GLY A 183 -5.03 17.66 -6.35
CA GLY A 183 -6.30 18.35 -6.61
C GLY A 183 -7.04 18.71 -5.32
N LEU A 184 -7.20 17.77 -4.40
CA LEU A 184 -7.81 18.05 -3.10
C LEU A 184 -7.05 19.15 -2.34
N ALA A 185 -5.71 19.12 -2.35
CA ALA A 185 -4.88 20.15 -1.76
C ALA A 185 -5.07 21.53 -2.44
N ALA A 186 -5.26 21.56 -3.77
CA ALA A 186 -5.49 22.79 -4.52
C ALA A 186 -6.90 23.35 -4.34
N PHE A 187 -7.93 22.50 -4.33
CA PHE A 187 -9.33 22.91 -4.10
C PHE A 187 -9.64 23.28 -2.63
N SER A 188 -8.78 22.88 -1.69
CA SER A 188 -8.93 23.24 -0.27
C SER A 188 -8.52 24.67 0.05
N SER A 189 -8.25 25.52 -0.94
CA SER A 189 -7.96 26.93 -0.76
C SER A 189 -9.27 27.72 -0.53
N GLY A 190 -9.70 27.81 0.70
CA GLY A 190 -10.93 28.45 1.14
C GLY A 190 -11.50 27.74 2.38
N ASP A 191 -12.59 28.21 2.95
CA ASP A 191 -13.31 27.58 4.08
C ASP A 191 -14.02 26.27 3.68
N SER A 192 -13.42 25.46 2.82
CA SER A 192 -14.06 24.26 2.34
C SER A 192 -13.87 23.12 3.33
N TRP A 193 -14.96 22.39 3.61
CA TRP A 193 -14.97 21.14 4.37
C TRP A 193 -13.95 20.09 3.82
N LEU A 194 -13.51 20.24 2.57
CA LEU A 194 -12.47 19.43 1.92
C LEU A 194 -11.07 19.65 2.52
N ARG A 195 -10.84 20.70 3.33
CA ARG A 195 -9.59 20.88 4.09
C ARG A 195 -9.42 19.87 5.22
N ASN A 196 -10.51 19.32 5.71
CA ASN A 196 -10.46 18.38 6.81
C ASN A 196 -9.84 17.05 6.33
N GLU A 197 -8.70 16.67 6.89
CA GLU A 197 -8.04 15.40 6.60
C GLU A 197 -8.96 14.18 6.86
N GLU A 198 -9.89 14.30 7.81
CA GLU A 198 -10.88 13.26 8.11
C GLU A 198 -11.87 13.03 6.95
N VAL A 199 -12.03 14.03 6.08
CA VAL A 199 -12.85 13.94 4.85
C VAL A 199 -12.00 13.53 3.66
N GLN A 200 -10.80 14.11 3.52
CA GLN A 200 -9.91 13.79 2.40
C GLN A 200 -9.49 12.32 2.38
N ARG A 201 -9.11 11.75 3.53
CA ARG A 201 -8.64 10.36 3.63
C ARG A 201 -9.68 9.34 3.13
N PRO A 202 -10.94 9.34 3.60
CA PRO A 202 -11.96 8.43 3.07
C PRO A 202 -12.18 8.56 1.57
N LEU A 203 -12.15 9.79 1.01
CA LEU A 203 -12.29 9.99 -0.44
C LEU A 203 -11.15 9.34 -1.23
N LEU A 204 -9.91 9.48 -0.76
CA LEU A 204 -8.76 8.80 -1.36
C LEU A 204 -8.91 7.28 -1.32
N TYR A 205 -9.40 6.73 -0.20
CA TYR A 205 -9.58 5.27 -0.08
C TYR A 205 -10.74 4.75 -0.91
N VAL A 206 -11.81 5.53 -1.09
CA VAL A 206 -12.88 5.21 -2.05
C VAL A 206 -12.30 5.11 -3.47
N LEU A 207 -11.48 6.08 -3.90
CA LEU A 207 -10.81 6.02 -5.19
C LEU A 207 -9.90 4.80 -5.29
N SER A 208 -9.03 4.57 -4.32
CA SER A 208 -8.10 3.43 -4.33
C SER A 208 -8.86 2.10 -4.37
N THR A 209 -9.97 1.98 -3.63
CA THR A 209 -10.84 0.79 -3.65
C THR A 209 -11.51 0.63 -5.01
N TRP A 210 -11.99 1.71 -5.61
CA TRP A 210 -12.60 1.72 -6.94
C TRP A 210 -11.59 1.32 -8.03
N LEU A 211 -10.38 1.86 -7.99
CA LEU A 211 -9.29 1.48 -8.89
C LEU A 211 -8.95 -0.01 -8.75
N THR A 212 -8.88 -0.50 -7.52
CA THR A 212 -8.63 -1.92 -7.25
C THR A 212 -9.73 -2.80 -7.81
N TYR A 213 -11.01 -2.41 -7.69
CA TYR A 213 -12.13 -3.15 -8.29
C TYR A 213 -11.93 -3.37 -9.78
N HIS A 214 -11.51 -2.35 -10.53
CA HIS A 214 -11.32 -2.44 -11.98
C HIS A 214 -10.02 -3.16 -12.39
N GLY A 215 -8.96 -3.06 -11.58
CA GLY A 215 -7.64 -3.57 -11.92
C GLY A 215 -7.26 -4.90 -11.28
N LEU A 216 -8.04 -5.38 -10.30
CA LEU A 216 -7.70 -6.56 -9.50
C LEU A 216 -7.36 -7.81 -10.34
N TYR A 217 -8.20 -8.12 -11.32
CA TYR A 217 -8.01 -9.28 -12.18
C TYR A 217 -7.10 -9.03 -13.39
N LEU A 218 -6.57 -7.81 -13.55
CA LEU A 218 -5.70 -7.44 -14.66
C LEU A 218 -4.23 -7.37 -14.24
N THR A 219 -3.95 -6.73 -13.10
CA THR A 219 -2.59 -6.54 -12.56
C THR A 219 -2.50 -6.78 -11.05
N GLY A 220 -3.63 -7.04 -10.38
CA GLY A 220 -3.74 -6.97 -8.93
C GLY A 220 -3.99 -5.53 -8.43
N MET A 221 -3.79 -4.52 -9.26
CA MET A 221 -3.91 -3.07 -8.98
C MET A 221 -3.30 -2.68 -7.64
N PHE A 222 -2.02 -3.02 -7.48
CA PHE A 222 -1.37 -2.87 -6.18
C PHE A 222 -1.08 -1.42 -5.82
N SER A 223 -0.75 -0.58 -6.79
CA SER A 223 -0.35 0.84 -6.58
C SER A 223 0.73 1.02 -5.50
N ASN A 224 1.34 -0.06 -5.11
CA ASN A 224 2.37 -0.15 -4.07
C ASN A 224 3.42 -1.20 -4.48
N PRO A 225 4.63 -0.77 -4.91
CA PRO A 225 5.69 -1.66 -5.36
C PRO A 225 6.09 -2.76 -4.36
N ALA A 226 6.11 -2.43 -3.07
CA ALA A 226 6.47 -3.40 -2.03
C ALA A 226 5.36 -4.45 -1.83
N ASN A 227 4.09 -4.04 -1.89
CA ASN A 227 2.95 -4.93 -1.78
C ASN A 227 2.85 -5.88 -3.00
N ALA A 228 3.04 -5.37 -4.22
CA ALA A 228 3.13 -6.19 -5.42
C ALA A 228 4.26 -7.22 -5.31
N SER A 229 5.44 -6.79 -4.85
CA SER A 229 6.59 -7.69 -4.67
C SER A 229 6.38 -8.71 -3.56
N ALA A 230 5.70 -8.36 -2.48
CA ALA A 230 5.36 -9.30 -1.41
C ALA A 230 4.48 -10.46 -1.91
N GLN A 231 3.61 -10.20 -2.88
CA GLN A 231 2.62 -11.16 -3.35
C GLN A 231 3.01 -11.88 -4.65
N THR A 232 3.74 -11.22 -5.57
CA THR A 232 3.94 -11.75 -6.93
C THR A 232 5.40 -11.79 -7.40
N LEU A 233 6.38 -11.33 -6.60
CA LEU A 233 7.79 -11.37 -7.01
C LEU A 233 8.30 -12.80 -7.15
N GLY A 234 8.76 -13.15 -8.34
CA GLY A 234 9.27 -14.49 -8.64
C GLY A 234 8.19 -15.54 -8.90
N CYS A 235 6.90 -15.18 -8.89
CA CYS A 235 5.81 -16.04 -9.29
C CYS A 235 5.86 -16.37 -10.79
N ARG A 236 5.27 -17.50 -11.18
CA ARG A 236 5.20 -17.94 -12.59
C ARG A 236 4.38 -16.95 -13.42
N GLY A 237 4.69 -16.85 -14.71
CA GLY A 237 3.95 -16.06 -15.69
C GLY A 237 4.54 -14.67 -15.94
N THR A 238 5.37 -14.13 -15.04
CA THR A 238 5.99 -12.82 -15.24
C THR A 238 7.50 -12.88 -14.95
N PRO A 239 8.37 -12.58 -15.91
CA PRO A 239 9.81 -12.51 -15.68
C PRO A 239 10.15 -11.30 -14.77
N LEU A 240 11.26 -11.39 -14.03
CA LEU A 240 11.66 -10.39 -13.05
C LEU A 240 11.74 -8.97 -13.62
N TRP A 241 12.32 -8.81 -14.83
CA TRP A 241 12.43 -7.50 -15.46
C TRP A 241 11.05 -6.86 -15.72
N LEU A 242 10.05 -7.67 -16.11
CA LEU A 242 8.70 -7.20 -16.36
C LEU A 242 7.98 -6.88 -15.05
N HIS A 243 8.19 -7.68 -13.99
CA HIS A 243 7.70 -7.35 -12.66
C HIS A 243 8.19 -5.97 -12.20
N PHE A 244 9.49 -5.71 -12.32
CA PHE A 244 10.05 -4.40 -11.96
C PHE A 244 9.58 -3.27 -12.89
N ALA A 245 9.38 -3.54 -14.17
CA ALA A 245 8.85 -2.53 -15.08
C ALA A 245 7.41 -2.13 -14.69
N VAL A 246 6.53 -3.11 -14.47
CA VAL A 246 5.10 -2.89 -14.21
C VAL A 246 4.88 -2.36 -12.79
N TYR A 247 5.46 -3.00 -11.78
CA TYR A 247 5.11 -2.73 -10.38
C TYR A 247 6.04 -1.76 -9.66
N TRP A 248 7.19 -1.40 -10.28
CA TRP A 248 8.10 -0.40 -9.72
C TRP A 248 8.26 0.80 -10.66
N ALA A 249 8.72 0.60 -11.89
CA ALA A 249 8.99 1.73 -12.78
C ALA A 249 7.71 2.52 -13.10
N ALA A 250 6.60 1.87 -13.42
CA ALA A 250 5.35 2.53 -13.75
C ALA A 250 4.83 3.40 -12.59
N PRO A 251 4.67 2.90 -11.34
CA PRO A 251 4.26 3.70 -10.19
C PRO A 251 5.22 4.86 -9.88
N LEU A 252 6.54 4.63 -9.92
CA LEU A 252 7.52 5.68 -9.62
C LEU A 252 7.52 6.80 -10.68
N LEU A 253 7.34 6.44 -11.96
CA LEU A 253 7.17 7.42 -13.04
C LEU A 253 5.87 8.21 -12.89
N ALA A 254 4.77 7.55 -12.51
CA ALA A 254 3.49 8.19 -12.23
C ALA A 254 3.61 9.25 -11.13
N VAL A 255 4.25 8.90 -10.00
CA VAL A 255 4.53 9.86 -8.91
C VAL A 255 5.40 11.01 -9.40
N SER A 256 6.42 10.74 -10.22
CA SER A 256 7.33 11.77 -10.74
C SER A 256 6.60 12.75 -11.65
N LEU A 257 5.72 12.25 -12.53
CA LEU A 257 4.91 13.09 -13.42
C LEU A 257 3.88 13.89 -12.61
N GLY A 258 3.18 13.24 -11.68
CA GLY A 258 2.18 13.88 -10.82
C GLY A 258 2.79 15.06 -10.05
N HIS A 259 3.93 14.84 -9.41
CA HIS A 259 4.64 15.90 -8.69
C HIS A 259 5.07 17.07 -9.60
N ARG A 260 5.53 16.78 -10.83
CA ARG A 260 5.88 17.85 -11.79
C ARG A 260 4.66 18.69 -12.19
N LEU A 261 3.52 18.05 -12.44
CA LEU A 261 2.30 18.76 -12.80
C LEU A 261 1.77 19.61 -11.63
N GLU A 262 1.84 19.11 -10.40
CA GLU A 262 1.53 19.89 -9.20
C GLU A 262 2.42 21.14 -9.07
N ALA A 263 3.73 20.99 -9.31
CA ALA A 263 4.68 22.08 -9.25
C ALA A 263 4.41 23.15 -10.35
N VAL A 264 4.06 22.72 -11.56
CA VAL A 264 3.68 23.63 -12.66
C VAL A 264 2.38 24.37 -12.30
N ALA A 265 1.35 23.65 -11.83
CA ALA A 265 0.09 24.25 -11.42
C ALA A 265 0.27 25.28 -10.29
N ALA A 266 1.14 24.99 -9.32
CA ALA A 266 1.47 25.92 -8.25
C ALA A 266 2.23 27.17 -8.74
N ALA A 267 3.06 27.03 -9.78
CA ALA A 267 3.82 28.14 -10.36
C ALA A 267 2.94 29.08 -11.20
N THR A 268 1.86 28.59 -11.79
CA THR A 268 0.91 29.38 -12.62
C THR A 268 -0.11 30.16 -11.80
N GLN A 269 -0.24 29.92 -10.48
CA GLN A 269 -1.11 30.69 -9.60
C GLN A 269 -0.56 32.11 -9.39
N THR A 270 -1.44 33.11 -9.57
CA THR A 270 -1.08 34.52 -9.41
C THR A 270 -0.72 34.87 -7.96
N PRO A 271 0.06 35.94 -7.71
CA PRO A 271 0.36 36.41 -6.35
C PRO A 271 -0.88 36.71 -5.50
N ALA A 272 -1.96 37.21 -6.10
CA ALA A 272 -3.24 37.48 -5.43
C ALA A 272 -3.89 36.19 -4.90
N GLU A 273 -3.94 35.12 -5.73
CA GLU A 273 -4.47 33.80 -5.33
C GLU A 273 -3.62 33.11 -4.26
N ARG A 274 -2.31 33.40 -4.19
CA ARG A 274 -1.42 32.90 -3.14
C ARG A 274 -1.65 33.58 -1.79
N HIS A 275 -1.97 34.88 -1.76
CA HIS A 275 -2.26 35.60 -0.54
C HIS A 275 -3.61 35.20 0.08
N GLU A 276 -4.62 34.94 -0.76
CA GLU A 276 -5.93 34.49 -0.30
C GLU A 276 -5.87 33.07 0.33
N LYS A 277 -4.86 32.25 -0.05
CA LYS A 277 -4.60 30.91 0.50
C LYS A 277 -3.86 30.90 1.84
N GLN A 278 -3.31 32.03 2.27
CA GLN A 278 -2.52 32.15 3.52
C GLN A 278 -3.28 32.85 4.65
N GLN A 279 -4.45 33.41 4.38
CA GLN A 279 -5.39 33.96 5.35
C GLN A 279 -6.44 32.89 5.74
#